data_0c47510b2a694d8e6388f5270beedf01
#
_entry.id   0c47510b2a694d8e6388f5270beedf01
#
_cell.length_a   1.000
_cell.length_b   1.000
_cell.length_c   1.000
_cell.angle_alpha   90.00
_cell.angle_beta   90.00
_cell.angle_gamma   90.00
#
_symmetry.space_group_name_H-M   'P 1'
#
loop_
_entity.id
_entity.type
_entity.pdbx_description
1 polymer ?
#
loop_
_entity_poly.entity_id
_entity_poly.type
_entity_poly.pdbx_seq_one_letter_code
_entity_poly.pdbx_strand_id
1 'polypeptide(L)'
;MFVDDVDSANLPDGWKIIALENVAELSAGGDRPAVYSDYPTDVCNVPIFSNGIDKEGLYGFTDKAKVFEESVTVSARGTVGYVFLREKPYVPIVRLISVVPNTMHITAKYLLFALSAIDLHSTGTSQQQITVPDFKKRLILVPNKQSLDTFMQRITPLFNSIKDNKAEIESL
;
A
#
# COMPACT_ATOMS: atom_id res chain seq x y z
N MET A 1 -12.23 -12.50 3.80
CA MET A 1 -12.03 -13.25 5.05
C MET A 1 -11.12 -12.37 5.89
N PHE A 2 -11.62 -11.81 6.97
CA PHE A 2 -10.87 -10.94 7.88
C PHE A 2 -9.99 -11.82 8.79
N VAL A 3 -8.85 -11.27 9.27
CA VAL A 3 -7.97 -12.01 10.18
C VAL A 3 -8.70 -12.36 11.48
N ASP A 4 -9.64 -11.51 11.88
CA ASP A 4 -10.48 -11.73 13.07
C ASP A 4 -11.46 -12.91 12.90
N ASP A 5 -11.75 -13.32 11.65
CA ASP A 5 -12.61 -14.47 11.30
C ASP A 5 -11.81 -15.74 10.96
N VAL A 6 -10.48 -15.66 10.96
CA VAL A 6 -9.62 -16.81 10.64
C VAL A 6 -9.38 -17.62 11.90
N ASP A 7 -9.95 -18.81 11.94
CA ASP A 7 -9.62 -19.79 12.97
C ASP A 7 -8.14 -20.19 12.83
N SER A 8 -7.32 -19.66 13.74
CA SER A 8 -5.88 -19.91 13.77
C SER A 8 -5.54 -21.42 13.96
N ALA A 9 -6.50 -22.22 14.41
CA ALA A 9 -6.35 -23.67 14.56
C ALA A 9 -6.53 -24.42 13.22
N ASN A 10 -7.11 -23.79 12.19
CA ASN A 10 -7.45 -24.41 10.91
C ASN A 10 -6.81 -23.70 9.70
N LEU A 11 -5.62 -23.12 9.86
CA LEU A 11 -4.88 -22.55 8.75
C LEU A 11 -4.42 -23.64 7.77
N PRO A 12 -4.42 -23.36 6.46
CA PRO A 12 -3.80 -24.26 5.48
C PRO A 12 -2.31 -24.47 5.78
N ASP A 13 -1.76 -25.61 5.38
CA ASP A 13 -0.37 -25.96 5.62
C ASP A 13 0.60 -24.86 5.18
N GLY A 14 1.45 -24.43 6.11
CA GLY A 14 2.49 -23.43 5.87
C GLY A 14 1.98 -21.98 5.83
N TRP A 15 0.67 -21.75 6.02
CA TRP A 15 0.15 -20.40 6.22
C TRP A 15 0.38 -19.94 7.65
N LYS A 16 0.57 -18.63 7.83
CA LYS A 16 0.88 -18.05 9.14
C LYS A 16 0.13 -16.73 9.35
N ILE A 17 -0.23 -16.46 10.59
CA ILE A 17 -0.66 -15.12 11.02
C ILE A 17 0.56 -14.43 11.62
N ILE A 18 0.98 -13.30 11.04
CA ILE A 18 2.23 -12.62 11.38
C ILE A 18 1.98 -11.13 11.51
N ALA A 19 2.63 -10.47 12.47
CA ALA A 19 2.60 -9.02 12.58
C ALA A 19 3.26 -8.37 11.33
N LEU A 20 2.66 -7.30 10.84
CA LEU A 20 3.07 -6.62 9.61
C LEU A 20 4.56 -6.21 9.63
N GLU A 21 5.06 -5.79 10.79
CA GLU A 21 6.48 -5.41 10.99
C GLU A 21 7.48 -6.54 10.71
N ASN A 22 7.06 -7.80 10.76
CA ASN A 22 7.93 -8.95 10.50
C ASN A 22 8.05 -9.30 9.01
N VAL A 23 7.19 -8.72 8.17
CA VAL A 23 7.13 -9.01 6.73
C VAL A 23 7.18 -7.76 5.85
N ALA A 24 7.18 -6.58 6.45
CA ALA A 24 7.27 -5.31 5.72
C ALA A 24 7.92 -4.22 6.56
N GLU A 25 8.52 -3.24 5.90
CA GLU A 25 8.98 -2.00 6.50
C GLU A 25 7.89 -0.93 6.36
N LEU A 26 7.60 -0.22 7.47
CA LEU A 26 6.59 0.83 7.50
C LEU A 26 7.21 2.18 7.84
N SER A 27 6.82 3.19 7.08
CA SER A 27 7.21 4.58 7.33
C SER A 27 6.03 5.54 7.14
N ALA A 28 6.06 6.67 7.84
CA ALA A 28 5.09 7.74 7.67
C ALA A 28 5.65 8.85 6.78
N GLY A 29 4.83 9.35 5.86
CA GLY A 29 5.15 10.50 5.03
C GLY A 29 5.40 11.77 5.86
N GLY A 30 6.37 12.55 5.41
CA GLY A 30 6.76 13.82 6.01
C GLY A 30 6.05 15.03 5.41
N ASP A 31 6.77 16.15 5.40
CA ASP A 31 6.31 17.39 4.77
C ASP A 31 6.45 17.33 3.24
N ARG A 32 5.73 18.20 2.56
CA ARG A 32 5.85 18.38 1.12
C ARG A 32 7.28 18.80 0.74
N PRO A 33 7.88 18.20 -0.30
CA PRO A 33 9.17 18.65 -0.82
C PRO A 33 9.16 20.13 -1.20
N ALA A 34 10.33 20.78 -1.07
CA ALA A 34 10.49 22.19 -1.47
C ALA A 34 10.41 22.35 -2.99
N VAL A 35 10.99 21.41 -3.74
CA VAL A 35 10.83 21.33 -5.20
C VAL A 35 9.50 20.63 -5.48
N TYR A 36 8.59 21.34 -6.15
CA TYR A 36 7.21 20.91 -6.32
C TYR A 36 6.61 21.47 -7.61
N SER A 37 5.74 20.66 -8.23
CA SER A 37 4.89 21.06 -9.36
C SER A 37 3.51 20.37 -9.24
N ASP A 38 2.44 21.05 -9.66
CA ASP A 38 1.09 20.46 -9.75
C ASP A 38 0.99 19.45 -10.90
N TYR A 39 1.86 19.57 -11.91
CA TYR A 39 1.87 18.74 -13.12
C TYR A 39 3.25 18.12 -13.32
N PRO A 40 3.36 16.98 -14.02
CA PRO A 40 4.65 16.40 -14.36
C PRO A 40 5.41 17.32 -15.32
N THR A 41 6.72 17.48 -15.04
CA THR A 41 7.67 18.23 -15.86
C THR A 41 8.94 17.42 -16.06
N ASP A 42 9.87 17.87 -16.90
CA ASP A 42 11.17 17.19 -17.08
C ASP A 42 11.96 17.09 -15.77
N VAL A 43 11.80 18.04 -14.85
CA VAL A 43 12.47 18.06 -13.54
C VAL A 43 11.60 17.39 -12.48
N CYS A 44 10.33 17.76 -12.39
CA CYS A 44 9.40 17.22 -11.39
C CYS A 44 8.55 16.10 -12.03
N ASN A 45 9.06 14.89 -12.05
CA ASN A 45 8.40 13.72 -12.64
C ASN A 45 8.13 12.58 -11.63
N VAL A 46 8.54 12.76 -10.38
CA VAL A 46 8.28 11.82 -9.30
C VAL A 46 6.98 12.18 -8.60
N PRO A 47 5.96 11.30 -8.55
CA PRO A 47 4.68 11.59 -7.92
C PRO A 47 4.81 11.73 -6.41
N ILE A 48 4.03 12.66 -5.87
CA ILE A 48 3.82 12.86 -4.44
C ILE A 48 2.43 12.37 -4.10
N PHE A 49 2.30 11.52 -3.09
CA PHE A 49 1.01 11.03 -2.62
C PHE A 49 0.71 11.48 -1.19
N SER A 50 -0.56 11.77 -0.93
CA SER A 50 -1.12 12.18 0.35
C SER A 50 -2.32 11.31 0.73
N ASN A 51 -2.96 11.61 1.88
CA ASN A 51 -4.16 10.93 2.36
C ASN A 51 -5.40 11.40 1.58
N GLY A 52 -5.58 10.95 0.38
CA GLY A 52 -6.73 11.25 -0.48
C GLY A 52 -7.22 10.03 -1.23
N ILE A 53 -8.44 10.09 -1.75
CA ILE A 53 -9.02 9.04 -2.59
C ILE A 53 -8.89 9.42 -4.06
N ASP A 54 -9.13 10.68 -4.37
CA ASP A 54 -9.08 11.19 -5.74
C ASP A 54 -7.70 10.95 -6.35
N LYS A 55 -7.70 10.40 -7.55
CA LYS A 55 -6.46 10.01 -8.26
C LYS A 55 -5.51 9.20 -7.37
N GLU A 56 -6.08 8.32 -6.51
CA GLU A 56 -5.32 7.48 -5.57
C GLU A 56 -4.44 8.29 -4.61
N GLY A 57 -4.85 9.54 -4.26
CA GLY A 57 -4.11 10.42 -3.37
C GLY A 57 -2.98 11.20 -4.03
N LEU A 58 -2.91 11.26 -5.35
CA LEU A 58 -1.91 12.08 -6.06
C LEU A 58 -2.06 13.55 -5.68
N TYR A 59 -0.96 14.13 -5.14
CA TYR A 59 -0.89 15.50 -4.68
C TYR A 59 -0.16 16.42 -5.67
N GLY A 60 0.81 15.90 -6.39
CA GLY A 60 1.67 16.63 -7.34
C GLY A 60 2.95 15.86 -7.63
N PHE A 61 3.99 16.57 -8.03
CA PHE A 61 5.24 15.98 -8.50
C PHE A 61 6.46 16.70 -7.90
N THR A 62 7.59 15.98 -7.79
CA THR A 62 8.88 16.49 -7.31
C THR A 62 10.03 15.88 -8.11
N ASP A 63 11.26 16.29 -7.80
CA ASP A 63 12.48 15.88 -8.49
C ASP A 63 13.10 14.58 -7.92
N LYS A 64 12.81 14.23 -6.67
CA LYS A 64 13.47 13.12 -5.96
C LYS A 64 12.48 12.25 -5.21
N ALA A 65 12.57 10.93 -5.42
CA ALA A 65 11.79 9.94 -4.68
C ALA A 65 12.35 9.72 -3.26
N LYS A 66 11.48 9.24 -2.38
CA LYS A 66 11.82 8.74 -1.04
C LYS A 66 11.61 7.24 -0.89
N VAL A 67 10.63 6.68 -1.60
CA VAL A 67 10.36 5.25 -1.64
C VAL A 67 10.58 4.80 -3.07
N PHE A 68 11.41 3.79 -3.26
CA PHE A 68 11.86 3.32 -4.57
C PHE A 68 11.27 1.95 -4.93
N GLU A 69 10.93 1.17 -3.92
CA GLU A 69 10.44 -0.20 -4.05
C GLU A 69 8.94 -0.22 -4.35
N GLU A 70 8.51 -1.28 -5.04
CA GLU A 70 7.09 -1.58 -5.16
C GLU A 70 6.49 -1.79 -3.77
N SER A 71 5.44 -1.04 -3.45
CA SER A 71 4.91 -0.96 -2.10
C SER A 71 3.41 -0.67 -2.12
N VAL A 72 2.80 -0.59 -0.95
CA VAL A 72 1.44 -0.06 -0.81
C VAL A 72 1.44 1.17 0.10
N THR A 73 0.51 2.08 -0.14
CA THR A 73 0.25 3.21 0.75
C THR A 73 -1.09 3.04 1.44
N VAL A 74 -1.16 3.43 2.72
CA VAL A 74 -2.37 3.39 3.53
C VAL A 74 -2.68 4.78 4.04
N SER A 75 -3.89 5.26 3.75
CA SER A 75 -4.37 6.54 4.26
C SER A 75 -4.54 6.48 5.78
N ALA A 76 -3.81 7.33 6.49
CA ALA A 76 -3.73 7.35 7.95
C ALA A 76 -4.54 8.46 8.62
N ARG A 77 -5.02 9.44 7.84
CA ARG A 77 -5.75 10.62 8.32
C ARG A 77 -6.84 11.05 7.32
N GLY A 78 -7.90 11.65 7.81
CA GLY A 78 -9.04 12.07 6.99
C GLY A 78 -9.80 10.86 6.46
N THR A 79 -9.54 10.46 5.24
CA THR A 79 -10.06 9.21 4.64
C THR A 79 -9.19 8.03 5.05
N VAL A 80 -9.36 7.55 6.27
CA VAL A 80 -8.54 6.47 6.84
C VAL A 80 -8.84 5.13 6.17
N GLY A 81 -7.80 4.29 5.98
CA GLY A 81 -7.93 2.90 5.60
C GLY A 81 -7.91 2.60 4.10
N TYR A 82 -7.85 3.62 3.23
CA TYR A 82 -7.67 3.37 1.79
C TYR A 82 -6.26 2.88 1.49
N VAL A 83 -6.18 1.79 0.72
CA VAL A 83 -4.93 1.11 0.36
C VAL A 83 -4.71 1.21 -1.15
N PHE A 84 -3.54 1.69 -1.58
CA PHE A 84 -3.19 1.81 -2.98
C PHE A 84 -1.83 1.19 -3.28
N LEU A 85 -1.74 0.48 -4.41
CA LEU A 85 -0.47 -0.07 -4.93
C LEU A 85 0.39 1.05 -5.52
N ARG A 86 1.70 1.01 -5.24
CA ARG A 86 2.71 1.92 -5.80
C ARG A 86 3.77 1.11 -6.53
N GLU A 87 3.72 1.14 -7.84
CA GLU A 87 4.66 0.40 -8.71
C GLU A 87 5.85 1.24 -9.17
N LYS A 88 5.80 2.56 -8.97
CA LYS A 88 6.86 3.50 -9.33
C LYS A 88 7.40 4.21 -8.09
N PRO A 89 8.64 4.70 -8.11
CA PRO A 89 9.18 5.54 -7.05
C PRO A 89 8.29 6.76 -6.77
N TYR A 90 8.16 7.13 -5.49
CA TYR A 90 7.28 8.23 -5.06
C TYR A 90 7.73 8.89 -3.76
N VAL A 91 7.02 9.95 -3.37
CA VAL A 91 7.17 10.64 -2.08
C VAL A 91 5.85 10.60 -1.32
N PRO A 92 5.77 9.95 -0.15
CA PRO A 92 4.63 10.06 0.75
C PRO A 92 4.72 11.35 1.58
N ILE A 93 3.59 12.05 1.75
CA ILE A 93 3.49 13.24 2.59
C ILE A 93 2.31 13.16 3.57
N VAL A 94 2.25 14.11 4.50
CA VAL A 94 1.12 14.30 5.45
C VAL A 94 0.77 13.02 6.21
N ARG A 95 1.79 12.28 6.67
CA ARG A 95 1.63 11.03 7.45
C ARG A 95 1.00 9.86 6.67
N LEU A 96 0.91 9.93 5.34
CA LEU A 96 0.56 8.76 4.52
C LEU A 96 1.52 7.61 4.87
N ILE A 97 0.98 6.45 5.20
CA ILE A 97 1.82 5.30 5.57
C ILE A 97 2.25 4.56 4.30
N SER A 98 3.55 4.36 4.15
CA SER A 98 4.14 3.47 3.15
C SER A 98 4.46 2.13 3.79
N VAL A 99 4.10 1.04 3.12
CA VAL A 99 4.36 -0.34 3.55
C VAL A 99 5.13 -1.04 2.44
N VAL A 100 6.43 -1.20 2.65
CA VAL A 100 7.34 -1.84 1.70
C VAL A 100 7.50 -3.31 2.09
N PRO A 101 7.07 -4.27 1.26
CA PRO A 101 7.14 -5.69 1.59
C PRO A 101 8.58 -6.20 1.62
N ASN A 102 8.87 -7.11 2.54
CA ASN A 102 10.03 -7.98 2.40
C ASN A 102 9.69 -9.07 1.37
N THR A 103 10.24 -8.96 0.19
CA THR A 103 9.91 -9.80 -0.97
C THR A 103 10.25 -11.29 -0.79
N MET A 104 11.03 -11.63 0.23
CA MET A 104 11.24 -13.05 0.60
C MET A 104 10.00 -13.68 1.24
N HIS A 105 9.07 -12.88 1.76
CA HIS A 105 7.90 -13.35 2.48
C HIS A 105 6.59 -13.04 1.75
N ILE A 106 6.49 -11.86 1.13
CA ILE A 106 5.23 -11.33 0.63
C ILE A 106 5.49 -10.32 -0.50
N THR A 107 4.49 -10.06 -1.36
CA THR A 107 4.59 -9.06 -2.44
C THR A 107 3.68 -7.86 -2.18
N ALA A 108 3.94 -6.72 -2.81
CA ALA A 108 3.11 -5.54 -2.68
C ALA A 108 1.67 -5.79 -3.20
N LYS A 109 1.53 -6.57 -4.27
CA LYS A 109 0.21 -6.95 -4.79
C LYS A 109 -0.58 -7.80 -3.79
N TYR A 110 0.07 -8.73 -3.10
CA TYR A 110 -0.60 -9.48 -2.03
C TYR A 110 -0.94 -8.58 -0.84
N LEU A 111 -0.02 -7.69 -0.42
CA LEU A 111 -0.27 -6.72 0.65
C LEU A 111 -1.46 -5.81 0.36
N LEU A 112 -1.64 -5.38 -0.90
CA LEU A 112 -2.81 -4.61 -1.31
C LEU A 112 -4.10 -5.31 -0.89
N PHE A 113 -4.25 -6.60 -1.20
CA PHE A 113 -5.45 -7.36 -0.85
C PHE A 113 -5.53 -7.65 0.65
N ALA A 114 -4.42 -8.05 1.26
CA ALA A 114 -4.39 -8.37 2.68
C ALA A 114 -4.76 -7.16 3.55
N LEU A 115 -4.24 -5.97 3.23
CA LEU A 115 -4.54 -4.74 3.97
C LEU A 115 -5.92 -4.17 3.63
N SER A 116 -6.39 -4.29 2.38
CA SER A 116 -7.74 -3.88 2.01
C SER A 116 -8.83 -4.74 2.66
N ALA A 117 -8.50 -5.96 3.08
CA ALA A 117 -9.42 -6.85 3.79
C ALA A 117 -9.53 -6.55 5.29
N ILE A 118 -8.62 -5.76 5.86
CA ILE A 118 -8.66 -5.37 7.27
C ILE A 118 -9.64 -4.20 7.43
N ASP A 119 -10.59 -4.31 8.35
CA ASP A 119 -11.42 -3.17 8.72
C ASP A 119 -10.58 -2.16 9.52
N LEU A 120 -10.08 -1.15 8.83
CA LEU A 120 -9.32 -0.06 9.43
C LEU A 120 -10.21 1.09 9.94
N HIS A 121 -11.56 0.97 9.76
CA HIS A 121 -12.54 1.98 10.13
C HIS A 121 -13.18 1.75 11.50
N SER A 122 -13.02 0.57 12.13
CA SER A 122 -13.84 0.10 13.25
C SER A 122 -13.41 0.48 14.66
N THR A 123 -12.34 1.26 14.85
CA THR A 123 -11.97 1.71 16.22
C THR A 123 -12.62 3.06 16.55
N GLY A 124 -13.81 2.99 17.15
CA GLY A 124 -14.68 4.13 17.47
C GLY A 124 -14.03 5.25 18.25
N THR A 125 -14.37 6.44 17.85
CA THR A 125 -14.38 7.81 18.36
C THR A 125 -13.84 8.81 17.34
N SER A 126 -14.43 9.97 17.28
CA SER A 126 -14.34 11.03 16.28
C SER A 126 -12.93 11.58 16.04
N GLN A 127 -12.22 11.07 15.12
CA GLN A 127 -10.98 11.37 14.42
C GLN A 127 -10.02 10.17 14.48
N GLN A 128 -10.37 9.15 13.71
CA GLN A 128 -9.51 7.97 13.57
C GLN A 128 -8.24 8.36 12.83
N GLN A 129 -7.12 8.15 13.49
CA GLN A 129 -5.81 8.29 12.92
C GLN A 129 -5.08 6.97 13.10
N ILE A 130 -4.53 6.43 12.00
CA ILE A 130 -3.63 5.27 12.07
C ILE A 130 -2.22 5.78 12.35
N THR A 131 -1.55 5.20 13.35
CA THR A 131 -0.14 5.47 13.62
C THR A 131 0.73 4.31 13.17
N VAL A 132 1.97 4.58 12.75
CA VAL A 132 2.91 3.51 12.36
C VAL A 132 3.17 2.54 13.52
N PRO A 133 3.39 2.98 14.80
CA PRO A 133 3.59 2.06 15.91
C PRO A 133 2.44 1.09 16.17
N ASP A 134 1.20 1.52 15.93
CA ASP A 134 0.03 0.66 16.10
C ASP A 134 -0.19 -0.22 14.86
N PHE A 135 -0.01 0.37 13.67
CA PHE A 135 -0.27 -0.32 12.41
C PHE A 135 0.70 -1.47 12.16
N LYS A 136 1.96 -1.30 12.49
CA LYS A 136 2.99 -2.35 12.32
C LYS A 136 2.73 -3.62 13.14
N LYS A 137 1.94 -3.53 14.23
CA LYS A 137 1.54 -4.66 15.07
C LYS A 137 0.32 -5.42 14.52
N ARG A 138 -0.37 -4.88 13.50
CA ARG A 138 -1.53 -5.53 12.90
C ARG A 138 -1.13 -6.89 12.33
N LEU A 139 -1.97 -7.87 12.63
CA LEU A 139 -1.77 -9.23 12.14
C LEU A 139 -2.29 -9.35 10.71
N ILE A 140 -1.53 -9.99 9.87
CA ILE A 140 -1.94 -10.34 8.51
C ILE A 140 -1.74 -11.84 8.28
N LEU A 141 -2.54 -12.38 7.38
CA LEU A 141 -2.40 -13.75 6.93
C LEU A 141 -1.31 -13.80 5.85
N VAL A 142 -0.30 -14.64 6.05
CA VAL A 142 0.82 -14.82 5.11
C VAL A 142 0.76 -16.24 4.57
N PRO A 143 0.56 -16.42 3.25
CA PRO A 143 0.49 -17.73 2.62
C PRO A 143 1.87 -18.40 2.59
N ASN A 144 1.87 -19.70 2.38
CA ASN A 144 3.09 -20.41 2.00
C ASN A 144 3.54 -19.95 0.59
N LYS A 145 4.81 -20.23 0.26
CA LYS A 145 5.40 -19.79 -1.02
C LYS A 145 4.61 -20.27 -2.24
N GLN A 146 4.18 -21.52 -2.26
CA GLN A 146 3.43 -22.09 -3.39
C GLN A 146 2.10 -21.36 -3.62
N SER A 147 1.37 -21.05 -2.56
CA SER A 147 0.11 -20.30 -2.63
C SER A 147 0.36 -18.87 -3.10
N LEU A 148 1.42 -18.22 -2.60
CA LEU A 148 1.81 -16.88 -3.04
C LEU A 148 2.19 -16.85 -4.52
N ASP A 149 3.01 -17.81 -4.98
CA ASP A 149 3.41 -17.92 -6.38
C ASP A 149 2.19 -18.16 -7.29
N THR A 150 1.26 -19.03 -6.88
CA THR A 150 0.00 -19.28 -7.61
C THR A 150 -0.86 -18.02 -7.67
N PHE A 151 -0.98 -17.29 -6.57
CA PHE A 151 -1.68 -16.01 -6.52
C PHE A 151 -1.06 -15.01 -7.50
N MET A 152 0.27 -14.85 -7.47
CA MET A 152 0.99 -13.92 -8.35
C MET A 152 0.85 -14.27 -9.82
N GLN A 153 0.88 -15.56 -10.19
CA GLN A 153 0.63 -16.00 -11.57
C GLN A 153 -0.76 -15.59 -12.09
N ARG A 154 -1.77 -15.61 -11.22
CA ARG A 154 -3.15 -15.24 -11.59
C ARG A 154 -3.37 -13.73 -11.61
N ILE A 155 -2.79 -13.01 -10.64
CA ILE A 155 -3.11 -11.59 -10.46
C ILE A 155 -2.25 -10.66 -11.36
N THR A 156 -1.01 -11.04 -11.66
CA THR A 156 -0.10 -10.20 -12.44
C THR A 156 -0.65 -9.84 -13.83
N PRO A 157 -1.22 -10.77 -14.61
CA PRO A 157 -1.83 -10.43 -15.90
C PRO A 157 -2.98 -9.41 -15.76
N LEU A 158 -3.78 -9.51 -14.69
CA LEU A 158 -4.88 -8.58 -14.45
C LEU A 158 -4.36 -7.17 -14.15
N PHE A 159 -3.31 -7.04 -13.33
CA PHE A 159 -2.68 -5.74 -13.09
C PHE A 159 -2.06 -5.15 -14.36
N ASN A 160 -1.44 -5.96 -15.20
CA ASN A 160 -0.93 -5.52 -16.50
C ASN A 160 -2.05 -4.98 -17.38
N SER A 161 -3.18 -5.70 -17.49
CA SER A 161 -4.34 -5.23 -18.25
C SER A 161 -4.93 -3.93 -17.71
N ILE A 162 -5.01 -3.76 -16.39
CA ILE A 162 -5.44 -2.51 -15.75
C ILE A 162 -4.49 -1.37 -16.12
N LYS A 163 -3.17 -1.61 -16.08
CA LYS A 163 -2.16 -0.62 -16.43
C LYS A 163 -2.25 -0.20 -17.90
N ASP A 164 -2.41 -1.16 -18.80
CA ASP A 164 -2.54 -0.91 -20.24
C ASP A 164 -3.81 -0.09 -20.53
N ASN A 165 -4.94 -0.45 -19.93
CA ASN A 165 -6.19 0.30 -20.06
C ASN A 165 -6.08 1.73 -19.51
N LYS A 166 -5.40 1.93 -18.36
CA LYS A 166 -5.15 3.27 -17.81
C LYS A 166 -4.32 4.13 -18.78
N ALA A 167 -3.26 3.56 -19.35
CA ALA A 167 -2.41 4.27 -20.33
C ALA A 167 -3.18 4.62 -21.60
N GLU A 168 -4.06 3.75 -22.07
CA GLU A 168 -4.93 4.03 -23.22
C GLU A 168 -5.87 5.20 -22.93
N ILE A 169 -6.53 5.22 -21.77
CA ILE A 169 -7.42 6.31 -21.36
C ILE A 169 -6.67 7.65 -21.25
N GLU A 170 -5.45 7.66 -20.70
CA GLU A 170 -4.64 8.87 -20.58
C GLU A 170 -4.16 9.42 -21.93
N SER A 171 -4.16 8.60 -22.98
CA SER A 171 -3.77 8.99 -24.34
C SER A 171 -4.90 9.58 -25.19
N LEU A 172 -6.16 9.48 -24.72
CA LEU A 172 -7.36 10.03 -25.38
C LEU A 172 -7.60 11.49 -25.01
#